data_8a14abfc00cb5522563b3833741835a0
#
_entry.id   8a14abfc00cb5522563b3833741835a0
#
_cell.length_a   1.000
_cell.length_b   1.000
_cell.length_c   1.000
_cell.angle_alpha   90.00
_cell.angle_beta   90.00
_cell.angle_gamma   90.00
#
_symmetry.space_group_name_H-M   'P 1'
#
loop_
_entity.id
_entity.type
_entity.pdbx_description
1 polymer ?
#
loop_
_entity_poly.entity_id
_entity_poly.type
_entity_poly.pdbx_seq_one_letter_code
_entity_poly.pdbx_strand_id
1 'polypeptide(L)'
;MIKIANAPCSWGALEFDLEGQAAGYSLVLDEMQKTGYEGTELGDWGFMPTDPVKLKEELRKRELTLLGAFVPVALKDRSTHAQGIESALKVARLLAAVEGTTPFIVLADDNGKVPERTLNAGRVKPGMGLNDSEWEAFAEGAN
;
A
#
# COMPACT_ATOMS: atom_id res chain seq x y z
N MET A 1 -11.56 -11.70 20.48
CA MET A 1 -10.08 -11.65 20.61
C MET A 1 -9.58 -10.62 19.61
N ILE A 2 -8.65 -9.74 20.00
CA ILE A 2 -8.03 -8.78 19.08
C ILE A 2 -6.96 -9.51 18.28
N LYS A 3 -6.99 -9.37 16.96
CA LYS A 3 -5.96 -9.88 16.06
C LYS A 3 -4.98 -8.76 15.70
N ILE A 4 -3.72 -9.10 15.54
CA ILE A 4 -2.66 -8.15 15.26
C ILE A 4 -2.05 -8.47 13.90
N ALA A 5 -1.85 -7.43 13.09
CA ALA A 5 -1.24 -7.53 11.77
C ALA A 5 -0.18 -6.46 11.57
N ASN A 6 0.64 -6.62 10.54
CA ASN A 6 1.67 -5.64 10.18
C ASN A 6 1.79 -5.52 8.66
N ALA A 7 2.53 -4.52 8.21
CA ALA A 7 2.81 -4.29 6.81
C ALA A 7 4.30 -4.58 6.50
N PRO A 8 4.63 -5.00 5.27
CA PRO A 8 6.02 -5.27 4.86
C PRO A 8 6.97 -4.09 5.02
N CYS A 9 6.47 -2.86 5.03
CA CYS A 9 7.28 -1.66 5.24
C CYS A 9 8.06 -1.68 6.58
N SER A 10 7.56 -2.38 7.61
CA SER A 10 8.30 -2.58 8.87
C SER A 10 9.59 -3.38 8.72
N TRP A 11 9.78 -4.05 7.59
CA TRP A 11 10.99 -4.81 7.22
C TRP A 11 11.83 -4.13 6.14
N GLY A 12 11.62 -2.84 5.91
CA GLY A 12 12.34 -2.11 4.87
C GLY A 12 11.88 -2.41 3.44
N ALA A 13 10.76 -3.13 3.27
CA ALA A 13 10.06 -3.23 1.99
C ALA A 13 9.25 -1.94 1.83
N LEU A 14 9.88 -0.93 1.27
CA LEU A 14 9.45 0.45 1.36
C LEU A 14 8.64 0.86 0.15
N GLU A 15 7.53 1.52 0.41
CA GLU A 15 6.70 2.26 -0.54
C GLU A 15 7.38 3.58 -1.01
N PHE A 16 8.58 3.84 -0.52
CA PHE A 16 9.38 5.00 -0.86
C PHE A 16 10.78 4.51 -1.26
N ASP A 17 11.33 5.06 -2.33
CA ASP A 17 12.70 4.78 -2.81
C ASP A 17 13.77 5.18 -1.77
N LEU A 18 13.71 4.56 -0.59
CA LEU A 18 14.76 4.71 0.41
C LEU A 18 15.85 3.69 0.13
N GLU A 19 17.08 4.14 0.08
CA GLU A 19 18.26 3.32 -0.17
C GLU A 19 18.35 2.17 0.84
N GLY A 20 18.31 0.94 0.37
CA GLY A 20 18.44 -0.26 1.19
C GLY A 20 18.05 -1.52 0.41
N GLN A 21 18.59 -2.66 0.80
CA GLN A 21 18.13 -3.95 0.29
C GLN A 21 16.93 -4.38 1.13
N ALA A 22 15.73 -4.29 0.56
CA ALA A 22 14.54 -4.83 1.18
C ALA A 22 14.67 -6.35 1.38
N ALA A 23 14.22 -6.86 2.52
CA ALA A 23 14.07 -8.28 2.73
C ALA A 23 13.08 -8.87 1.71
N GLY A 24 13.34 -10.07 1.19
CA GLY A 24 12.41 -10.73 0.29
C GLY A 24 11.11 -11.10 1.01
N TYR A 25 9.98 -11.10 0.28
CA TYR A 25 8.65 -11.35 0.87
C TYR A 25 8.56 -12.63 1.72
N SER A 26 9.24 -13.70 1.30
CA SER A 26 9.20 -14.96 2.04
C SER A 26 9.78 -14.83 3.45
N LEU A 27 10.93 -14.14 3.58
CA LEU A 27 11.53 -13.88 4.88
C LEU A 27 10.63 -12.99 5.75
N VAL A 28 10.06 -11.93 5.16
CA VAL A 28 9.15 -11.02 5.86
C VAL A 28 7.94 -11.77 6.42
N LEU A 29 7.31 -12.61 5.61
CA LEU A 29 6.15 -13.41 6.04
C LEU A 29 6.53 -14.46 7.11
N ASP A 30 7.71 -15.07 7.01
CA ASP A 30 8.22 -16.00 8.02
C ASP A 30 8.46 -15.31 9.38
N GLU A 31 8.99 -14.11 9.36
CA GLU A 31 9.22 -13.31 10.56
C GLU A 31 7.92 -12.78 11.17
N MET A 32 6.95 -12.35 10.33
CA MET A 32 5.61 -12.01 10.81
C MET A 32 4.98 -13.17 11.57
N GLN A 33 4.99 -14.38 11.00
CA GLN A 33 4.48 -15.57 11.65
C GLN A 33 5.20 -15.85 12.99
N LYS A 34 6.52 -15.83 12.99
CA LYS A 34 7.33 -16.10 14.19
C LYS A 34 7.11 -15.11 15.32
N THR A 35 6.80 -13.86 14.98
CA THR A 35 6.51 -12.81 15.97
C THR A 35 5.06 -12.80 16.44
N GLY A 36 4.20 -13.68 15.90
CA GLY A 36 2.83 -13.85 16.33
C GLY A 36 1.82 -12.93 15.66
N TYR A 37 2.16 -12.32 14.53
CA TYR A 37 1.17 -11.63 13.70
C TYR A 37 0.22 -12.64 13.04
N GLU A 38 -1.06 -12.27 12.96
CA GLU A 38 -2.12 -13.07 12.35
C GLU A 38 -2.52 -12.56 10.96
N GLY A 39 -1.92 -11.46 10.50
CA GLY A 39 -2.22 -10.87 9.19
C GLY A 39 -1.12 -9.97 8.68
N THR A 40 -1.24 -9.64 7.39
CA THR A 40 -0.32 -8.75 6.66
C THR A 40 -1.08 -7.86 5.69
N GLU A 41 -0.50 -6.71 5.34
CA GLU A 41 -0.83 -6.01 4.12
C GLU A 41 -0.02 -6.55 2.93
N LEU A 42 -0.46 -6.26 1.71
CA LEU A 42 0.19 -6.74 0.48
C LEU A 42 1.60 -6.15 0.29
N GLY A 43 1.82 -4.93 0.78
CA GLY A 43 2.98 -4.11 0.39
C GLY A 43 2.82 -3.58 -1.03
N ASP A 44 3.89 -3.06 -1.60
CA ASP A 44 3.90 -2.56 -2.97
C ASP A 44 3.57 -3.65 -3.98
N TRP A 45 2.97 -3.25 -5.09
CA TRP A 45 2.64 -4.18 -6.17
C TRP A 45 3.89 -4.89 -6.71
N GLY A 46 3.93 -6.21 -6.56
CA GLY A 46 5.05 -7.05 -6.99
C GLY A 46 6.04 -7.40 -5.88
N PHE A 47 5.91 -6.85 -4.69
CA PHE A 47 6.68 -7.30 -3.53
C PHE A 47 6.32 -8.75 -3.18
N MET A 48 5.04 -9.05 -3.02
CA MET A 48 4.53 -10.42 -2.92
C MET A 48 4.10 -10.95 -4.31
N PRO A 49 3.87 -12.27 -4.46
CA PRO A 49 3.33 -12.82 -5.69
C PRO A 49 2.03 -12.14 -6.11
N THR A 50 1.92 -11.76 -7.39
CA THR A 50 0.71 -11.17 -7.97
C THR A 50 -0.23 -12.21 -8.61
N ASP A 51 0.17 -13.46 -8.63
CA ASP A 51 -0.71 -14.59 -8.92
C ASP A 51 -1.51 -14.94 -7.66
N PRO A 52 -2.86 -14.93 -7.71
CA PRO A 52 -3.69 -15.12 -6.52
C PRO A 52 -3.56 -16.53 -5.91
N VAL A 53 -3.31 -17.54 -6.70
CA VAL A 53 -3.14 -18.92 -6.20
C VAL A 53 -1.85 -19.02 -5.39
N LYS A 54 -0.76 -18.52 -5.96
CA LYS A 54 0.55 -18.52 -5.31
C LYS A 54 0.55 -17.65 -4.05
N LEU A 55 -0.05 -16.47 -4.10
CA LEU A 55 -0.14 -15.59 -2.93
C LEU A 55 -0.94 -16.25 -1.80
N LYS A 56 -2.08 -16.84 -2.12
CA LYS A 56 -2.91 -17.57 -1.17
C LYS A 56 -2.16 -18.75 -0.51
N GLU A 57 -1.37 -19.49 -1.28
CA GLU A 57 -0.54 -20.57 -0.76
C GLU A 57 0.53 -20.06 0.22
N GLU A 58 1.22 -18.97 -0.13
CA GLU A 58 2.26 -18.38 0.72
C GLU A 58 1.70 -17.87 2.06
N LEU A 59 0.53 -17.25 2.03
CA LEU A 59 -0.14 -16.78 3.24
C LEU A 59 -0.66 -17.94 4.08
N ARG A 60 -1.30 -18.95 3.45
CA ARG A 60 -1.83 -20.12 4.14
C ARG A 60 -0.76 -20.96 4.84
N LYS A 61 0.42 -21.11 4.24
CA LYS A 61 1.56 -21.81 4.85
C LYS A 61 1.96 -21.20 6.20
N ARG A 62 1.68 -19.91 6.40
CA ARG A 62 2.08 -19.14 7.58
C ARG A 62 0.91 -18.72 8.46
N GLU A 63 -0.30 -19.18 8.12
CA GLU A 63 -1.54 -18.83 8.83
C GLU A 63 -1.79 -17.31 8.90
N LEU A 64 -1.35 -16.58 7.88
CA LEU A 64 -1.54 -15.14 7.76
C LEU A 64 -2.77 -14.80 6.91
N THR A 65 -3.54 -13.83 7.38
CA THR A 65 -4.67 -13.23 6.64
C THR A 65 -4.22 -11.99 5.88
N LEU A 66 -4.62 -11.83 4.62
CA LEU A 66 -4.38 -10.61 3.85
C LEU A 66 -5.45 -9.57 4.18
N LEU A 67 -5.05 -8.44 4.75
CA LEU A 67 -6.00 -7.45 5.28
C LEU A 67 -6.25 -6.30 4.32
N GLY A 68 -5.27 -5.91 3.53
CA GLY A 68 -5.39 -4.77 2.65
C GLY A 68 -4.14 -4.48 1.84
N ALA A 69 -4.18 -3.37 1.13
CA ALA A 69 -3.04 -2.88 0.37
C ALA A 69 -3.07 -1.35 0.29
N PHE A 70 -1.90 -0.75 0.32
CA PHE A 70 -1.66 0.64 0.04
C PHE A 70 -1.67 0.89 -1.47
N VAL A 71 -2.41 1.91 -1.91
CA VAL A 71 -2.51 2.31 -3.32
C VAL A 71 -2.25 3.81 -3.44
N PRO A 72 -1.04 4.22 -3.83
CA PRO A 72 -0.72 5.63 -4.01
C PRO A 72 -1.25 6.16 -5.33
N VAL A 73 -1.91 7.32 -5.30
CA VAL A 73 -2.39 8.06 -6.46
C VAL A 73 -2.12 9.55 -6.24
N ALA A 74 -1.60 10.25 -7.25
CA ALA A 74 -1.42 11.71 -7.17
C ALA A 74 -2.78 12.42 -7.29
N LEU A 75 -3.60 12.34 -6.24
CA LEU A 75 -5.02 12.72 -6.24
C LEU A 75 -5.29 14.17 -6.66
N LYS A 76 -4.34 15.07 -6.43
CA LYS A 76 -4.45 16.48 -6.85
C LYS A 76 -4.30 16.70 -8.36
N ASP A 77 -3.86 15.68 -9.10
CA ASP A 77 -3.65 15.75 -10.55
C ASP A 77 -4.70 14.91 -11.28
N ARG A 78 -5.69 15.57 -11.87
CA ARG A 78 -6.77 14.92 -12.64
C ARG A 78 -6.27 13.99 -13.74
N SER A 79 -5.09 14.28 -14.32
CA SER A 79 -4.52 13.44 -15.38
C SER A 79 -4.12 12.04 -14.91
N THR A 80 -3.92 11.86 -13.62
CA THR A 80 -3.53 10.56 -13.01
C THR A 80 -4.72 9.73 -12.54
N HIS A 81 -5.93 10.29 -12.45
CA HIS A 81 -7.09 9.61 -11.87
C HIS A 81 -7.44 8.31 -12.61
N ALA A 82 -7.46 8.33 -13.94
CA ALA A 82 -7.76 7.12 -14.72
C ALA A 82 -6.78 5.98 -14.43
N GLN A 83 -5.47 6.28 -14.37
CA GLN A 83 -4.45 5.30 -14.01
C GLN A 83 -4.56 4.87 -12.54
N GLY A 84 -4.93 5.78 -11.65
CA GLY A 84 -5.20 5.51 -10.25
C GLY A 84 -6.33 4.49 -10.06
N ILE A 85 -7.44 4.67 -10.78
CA ILE A 85 -8.57 3.74 -10.80
C ILE A 85 -8.12 2.35 -11.29
N GLU A 86 -7.37 2.28 -12.40
CA GLU A 86 -6.85 1.01 -12.90
C GLU A 86 -5.96 0.30 -11.87
N SER A 87 -5.09 1.04 -11.21
CA SER A 87 -4.21 0.52 -10.16
C SER A 87 -5.01 0.00 -8.96
N ALA A 88 -5.98 0.77 -8.48
CA ALA A 88 -6.84 0.37 -7.37
C ALA A 88 -7.65 -0.88 -7.71
N LEU A 89 -8.27 -0.94 -8.90
CA LEU A 89 -9.03 -2.09 -9.36
C LEU A 89 -8.15 -3.34 -9.54
N LYS A 90 -6.93 -3.18 -10.03
CA LYS A 90 -5.96 -4.28 -10.17
C LYS A 90 -5.63 -4.90 -8.81
N VAL A 91 -5.34 -4.05 -7.82
CA VAL A 91 -5.09 -4.48 -6.45
C VAL A 91 -6.34 -5.10 -5.82
N ALA A 92 -7.49 -4.45 -5.93
CA ALA A 92 -8.76 -4.96 -5.39
C ALA A 92 -9.12 -6.36 -5.92
N ARG A 93 -8.89 -6.60 -7.22
CA ARG A 93 -9.12 -7.92 -7.83
C ARG A 93 -8.22 -9.01 -7.26
N LEU A 94 -6.93 -8.68 -7.02
CA LEU A 94 -6.01 -9.63 -6.39
C LEU A 94 -6.45 -9.94 -4.95
N LEU A 95 -6.74 -8.90 -4.15
CA LEU A 95 -7.20 -9.07 -2.78
C LEU A 95 -8.47 -9.93 -2.71
N ALA A 96 -9.46 -9.64 -3.54
CA ALA A 96 -10.72 -10.39 -3.59
C ALA A 96 -10.55 -11.86 -4.01
N ALA A 97 -9.56 -12.15 -4.87
CA ALA A 97 -9.29 -13.52 -5.31
C ALA A 97 -8.53 -14.35 -4.27
N VAL A 98 -7.81 -13.70 -3.35
CA VAL A 98 -7.01 -14.39 -2.32
C VAL A 98 -7.84 -14.70 -1.08
N GLU A 99 -8.66 -13.77 -0.62
CA GLU A 99 -9.35 -13.86 0.66
C GLU A 99 -10.86 -14.03 0.53
N GLY A 100 -11.43 -14.82 1.46
CA GLY A 100 -12.86 -14.89 1.68
C GLY A 100 -13.40 -13.81 2.61
N THR A 101 -12.57 -12.88 3.08
CA THR A 101 -12.92 -11.70 3.89
C THR A 101 -12.99 -10.47 3.00
N THR A 102 -13.34 -9.32 3.60
CA THR A 102 -13.38 -8.03 2.88
C THR A 102 -12.09 -7.25 3.18
N PRO A 103 -11.04 -7.39 2.38
CA PRO A 103 -9.80 -6.63 2.57
C PRO A 103 -10.02 -5.15 2.22
N PHE A 104 -9.14 -4.29 2.73
CA PHE A 104 -9.21 -2.85 2.55
C PHE A 104 -8.25 -2.36 1.47
N ILE A 105 -8.67 -1.34 0.72
CA ILE A 105 -7.76 -0.48 -0.05
C ILE A 105 -7.49 0.76 0.79
N VAL A 106 -6.22 1.02 1.05
CA VAL A 106 -5.75 2.27 1.66
C VAL A 106 -5.35 3.20 0.52
N LEU A 107 -6.31 4.00 0.06
CA LEU A 107 -6.02 5.01 -0.96
C LEU A 107 -5.25 6.16 -0.32
N ALA A 108 -4.11 6.49 -0.85
CA ALA A 108 -3.24 7.53 -0.34
C ALA A 108 -2.77 8.49 -1.44
N ASP A 109 -2.51 9.74 -1.06
CA ASP A 109 -1.90 10.71 -1.99
C ASP A 109 -0.43 10.37 -2.24
N ASP A 110 -0.05 10.28 -3.50
CA ASP A 110 1.34 10.02 -3.93
C ASP A 110 2.20 11.28 -3.75
N ASN A 111 2.75 11.42 -2.56
CA ASN A 111 3.64 12.53 -2.19
C ASN A 111 5.10 12.32 -2.62
N GLY A 112 5.50 11.08 -2.89
CA GLY A 112 6.90 10.72 -3.17
C GLY A 112 7.46 11.36 -4.44
N LYS A 113 6.60 11.75 -5.37
CA LYS A 113 6.98 12.39 -6.64
C LYS A 113 7.15 13.91 -6.55
N VAL A 114 6.92 14.51 -5.39
CA VAL A 114 7.11 15.95 -5.16
C VAL A 114 8.28 16.16 -4.20
N PRO A 115 9.51 16.37 -4.72
CA PRO A 115 10.72 16.43 -3.89
C PRO A 115 10.65 17.42 -2.74
N GLU A 116 10.05 18.59 -2.97
CA GLU A 116 9.89 19.61 -1.94
C GLU A 116 8.99 19.13 -0.78
N ARG A 117 7.93 18.40 -1.05
CA ARG A 117 7.05 17.81 -0.04
C ARG A 117 7.75 16.70 0.73
N THR A 118 8.51 15.86 0.04
CA THR A 118 9.30 14.78 0.65
C THR A 118 10.35 15.34 1.61
N LEU A 119 11.11 16.36 1.18
CA LEU A 119 12.12 17.03 2.02
C LEU A 119 11.53 17.75 3.25
N ASN A 120 10.28 18.17 3.16
CA ASN A 120 9.57 18.86 4.23
C ASN A 120 8.51 17.99 4.91
N ALA A 121 8.57 16.67 4.79
CA ALA A 121 7.65 15.75 5.46
C ALA A 121 7.61 16.03 6.97
N GLY A 122 6.40 16.24 7.50
CA GLY A 122 6.20 16.67 8.90
C GLY A 122 6.54 18.14 9.20
N ARG A 123 6.98 18.93 8.21
CA ARG A 123 7.36 20.34 8.36
C ARG A 123 6.80 21.19 7.22
N VAL A 124 5.52 21.02 6.93
CA VAL A 124 4.83 21.76 5.84
C VAL A 124 4.87 23.26 6.11
N LYS A 125 5.42 24.02 5.18
CA LYS A 125 5.55 25.48 5.27
C LYS A 125 4.33 26.17 4.64
N PRO A 126 4.07 27.46 5.00
CA PRO A 126 3.09 28.26 4.28
C PRO A 126 3.33 28.24 2.75
N GLY A 127 2.28 28.06 1.97
CA GLY A 127 2.38 27.96 0.51
C GLY A 127 2.70 26.57 -0.05
N MET A 128 2.98 25.58 0.79
CA MET A 128 3.15 24.18 0.37
C MET A 128 1.84 23.36 0.40
N GLY A 129 0.76 23.92 0.93
CA GLY A 129 -0.56 23.30 0.91
C GLY A 129 -1.18 23.29 -0.48
N LEU A 130 -2.22 22.48 -0.66
CA LEU A 130 -3.00 22.47 -1.88
C LEU A 130 -3.80 23.78 -1.97
N ASN A 131 -3.90 24.34 -3.19
CA ASN A 131 -4.83 25.43 -3.49
C ASN A 131 -6.26 24.88 -3.73
N ASP A 132 -7.25 25.76 -3.89
CA ASP A 132 -8.65 25.38 -4.01
C ASP A 132 -8.88 24.41 -5.20
N SER A 133 -8.27 24.67 -6.35
CA SER A 133 -8.39 23.81 -7.54
C SER A 133 -7.73 22.43 -7.34
N GLU A 134 -6.62 22.37 -6.60
CA GLU A 134 -5.97 21.09 -6.24
C GLU A 134 -6.80 20.31 -5.24
N TRP A 135 -7.48 20.99 -4.29
CA TRP A 135 -8.43 20.35 -3.36
C TRP A 135 -9.66 19.80 -4.08
N GLU A 136 -10.20 20.51 -5.08
CA GLU A 136 -11.29 20.00 -5.93
C GLU A 136 -10.86 18.75 -6.68
N ALA A 137 -9.68 18.77 -7.32
CA ALA A 137 -9.14 17.61 -8.01
C ALA A 137 -8.90 16.41 -7.03
N PHE A 138 -8.37 16.70 -5.86
CA PHE A 138 -8.16 15.68 -4.82
C PHE A 138 -9.48 15.01 -4.40
N ALA A 139 -10.52 15.80 -4.18
CA ALA A 139 -11.84 15.27 -3.82
C ALA A 139 -12.47 14.45 -4.96
N GLU A 140 -12.31 14.88 -6.21
CA GLU A 140 -12.74 14.11 -7.38
C GLU A 140 -12.01 12.77 -7.49
N GLY A 141 -10.68 12.77 -7.27
CA GLY A 141 -9.86 11.56 -7.35
C GLY A 141 -10.11 10.56 -6.23
N ALA A 142 -10.67 11.00 -5.09
CA ALA A 142 -11.00 10.15 -3.96
C ALA A 142 -12.42 9.55 -4.04
N ASN A 143 -13.28 10.05 -4.96
CA ASN A 143 -14.64 9.57 -5.20
C ASN A 143 -14.68 8.47 -6.27
#